data_78e5d8d012021252cf7c203ce2c7ff46
#
_entry.id   78e5d8d012021252cf7c203ce2c7ff46
#
_cell.length_a   1.000
_cell.length_b   1.000
_cell.length_c   1.000
_cell.angle_alpha   90.00
_cell.angle_beta   90.00
_cell.angle_gamma   90.00
#
_symmetry.space_group_name_H-M   'P 1'
#
loop_
_entity.id
_entity.type
_entity.pdbx_description
1 polymer ?
#
loop_
_entity_poly.entity_id
_entity_poly.type
_entity_poly.pdbx_seq_one_letter_code
_entity_poly.pdbx_strand_id
1 'polypeptide(L)'
;MRNNTLRTILLFTTLFTLFGFSNAYGQTCNSELLVSKNRDARSATENDSTQFQLELTNNSSKAQSYSIETSRYEGSFKVKGVSPATLTSSAQLDVSILQDSGIANSRITVPARSTVIFQARVSVPSGTPINKWGGIQVNAISDACEEGKVSTLLKLFVADSTEE
;
A
#
# COMPACT_ATOMS: atom_id res chain seq x y z
N MET A 1 -2.20 -20.05 64.60
CA MET A 1 -1.42 -19.11 63.75
C MET A 1 -0.99 -19.66 62.40
N ARG A 2 -0.82 -20.97 62.19
CA ARG A 2 -0.29 -21.59 60.97
C ARG A 2 -1.26 -21.59 59.76
N ASN A 3 -2.56 -21.50 59.98
CA ASN A 3 -3.57 -21.53 58.89
C ASN A 3 -3.77 -20.18 58.21
N ASN A 4 -3.45 -19.07 58.84
CA ASN A 4 -3.65 -17.75 58.21
C ASN A 4 -2.51 -17.40 57.25
N THR A 5 -1.28 -17.82 57.54
CA THR A 5 -0.14 -17.63 56.62
C THR A 5 -0.31 -18.45 55.34
N LEU A 6 -0.83 -19.68 55.40
CA LEU A 6 -1.09 -20.51 54.23
C LEU A 6 -2.18 -19.90 53.34
N ARG A 7 -3.25 -19.35 53.93
CA ARG A 7 -4.33 -18.66 53.18
C ARG A 7 -3.83 -17.38 52.52
N THR A 8 -2.96 -16.63 53.19
CA THR A 8 -2.38 -15.39 52.60
C THR A 8 -1.44 -15.72 51.45
N ILE A 9 -0.62 -16.75 51.53
CA ILE A 9 0.26 -17.20 50.44
C ILE A 9 -0.56 -17.71 49.25
N LEU A 10 -1.65 -18.45 49.47
CA LEU A 10 -2.54 -18.95 48.42
C LEU A 10 -3.25 -17.80 47.70
N LEU A 11 -3.69 -16.76 48.41
CA LEU A 11 -4.31 -15.56 47.86
C LEU A 11 -3.32 -14.74 47.01
N PHE A 12 -2.07 -14.63 47.42
CA PHE A 12 -1.03 -13.92 46.65
C PHE A 12 -0.64 -14.66 45.39
N THR A 13 -0.54 -15.99 45.43
CA THR A 13 -0.22 -16.80 44.23
C THR A 13 -1.35 -16.78 43.20
N THR A 14 -2.62 -16.84 43.63
CA THR A 14 -3.76 -16.71 42.71
C THR A 14 -3.90 -15.31 42.11
N LEU A 15 -3.57 -14.26 42.84
CA LEU A 15 -3.58 -12.89 42.33
C LEU A 15 -2.47 -12.67 41.28
N PHE A 16 -1.29 -13.28 41.48
CA PHE A 16 -0.17 -13.17 40.55
C PHE A 16 -0.40 -13.90 39.22
N THR A 17 -1.15 -15.01 39.24
CA THR A 17 -1.51 -15.74 38.02
C THR A 17 -2.60 -15.03 37.21
N LEU A 18 -3.46 -14.22 37.81
CA LEU A 18 -4.48 -13.44 37.11
C LEU A 18 -3.92 -12.23 36.36
N PHE A 19 -2.76 -11.68 36.77
CA PHE A 19 -2.10 -10.56 36.08
C PHE A 19 -1.12 -11.00 34.97
N GLY A 20 -0.82 -12.30 34.86
CA GLY A 20 0.17 -12.84 33.93
C GLY A 20 -0.28 -13.01 32.47
N PHE A 21 -1.56 -12.80 32.14
CA PHE A 21 -2.11 -13.07 30.81
C PHE A 21 -2.65 -11.85 30.08
N SER A 22 -2.16 -10.68 30.38
CA SER A 22 -2.35 -9.56 29.44
C SER A 22 -1.43 -9.75 28.22
N ASN A 23 -1.81 -10.66 27.32
CA ASN A 23 -1.34 -10.60 25.96
C ASN A 23 -1.87 -9.28 25.38
N ALA A 24 -1.10 -8.23 25.51
CA ALA A 24 -1.34 -7.00 24.78
C ALA A 24 -1.13 -7.31 23.29
N TYR A 25 -2.15 -7.82 22.62
CA TYR A 25 -2.21 -7.87 21.16
C TYR A 25 -2.41 -6.47 20.60
N GLY A 26 -1.49 -5.60 20.91
CA GLY A 26 -1.34 -4.32 20.26
C GLY A 26 -0.49 -4.51 19.00
N GLN A 27 -0.90 -5.37 18.07
CA GLN A 27 -0.39 -5.30 16.71
C GLN A 27 -1.07 -4.10 16.06
N THR A 28 -0.49 -2.93 16.26
CA THR A 28 -0.84 -1.78 15.45
C THR A 28 -0.39 -2.09 14.03
N CYS A 29 -1.35 -2.41 13.17
CA CYS A 29 -1.14 -2.55 11.73
C CYS A 29 -0.92 -1.17 11.14
N ASN A 30 0.19 -0.56 11.52
CA ASN A 30 0.56 0.76 11.07
C ASN A 30 1.48 0.62 9.86
N SER A 31 0.91 0.80 8.69
CA SER A 31 1.61 0.73 7.41
C SER A 31 1.30 1.98 6.60
N GLU A 32 2.16 2.31 5.66
CA GLU A 32 2.00 3.44 4.78
C GLU A 32 2.42 3.06 3.37
N LEU A 33 1.65 3.49 2.36
CA LEU A 33 1.97 3.30 0.95
C LEU A 33 1.99 4.66 0.25
N LEU A 34 3.16 5.06 -0.23
CA LEU A 34 3.36 6.35 -0.87
C LEU A 34 3.97 6.18 -2.27
N VAL A 35 3.75 7.18 -3.13
CA VAL A 35 4.52 7.33 -4.36
C VAL A 35 5.78 8.13 -4.05
N SER A 36 6.94 7.56 -4.40
CA SER A 36 8.23 8.18 -4.14
C SER A 36 8.30 9.59 -4.69
N LYS A 37 8.81 10.52 -3.87
CA LYS A 37 8.98 11.94 -4.22
C LYS A 37 7.67 12.63 -4.66
N ASN A 38 6.51 12.12 -4.25
CA ASN A 38 5.18 12.65 -4.63
C ASN A 38 4.99 12.75 -6.16
N ARG A 39 5.61 11.87 -6.95
CA ARG A 39 5.47 11.83 -8.40
C ARG A 39 4.35 10.88 -8.83
N ASP A 40 3.15 11.15 -8.36
CA ASP A 40 1.95 10.34 -8.56
C ASP A 40 1.24 10.59 -9.91
N ALA A 41 1.74 11.55 -10.71
CA ALA A 41 1.23 11.85 -12.04
C ALA A 41 2.35 11.76 -13.09
N ARG A 42 2.08 11.05 -14.20
CA ARG A 42 2.98 10.84 -15.33
C ARG A 42 2.20 10.83 -16.65
N SER A 43 2.91 10.78 -17.77
CA SER A 43 2.38 10.53 -19.10
C SER A 43 2.96 9.25 -19.68
N ALA A 44 2.21 8.62 -20.58
CA ALA A 44 2.64 7.51 -21.43
C ALA A 44 1.86 7.51 -22.73
N THR A 45 2.40 6.84 -23.75
CA THR A 45 1.74 6.59 -25.04
C THR A 45 1.45 5.09 -25.18
N GLU A 46 0.74 4.68 -26.23
CA GLU A 46 0.52 3.25 -26.51
C GLU A 46 1.85 2.48 -26.73
N ASN A 47 2.89 3.17 -27.18
CA ASN A 47 4.17 2.54 -27.53
C ASN A 47 5.19 2.58 -26.40
N ASP A 48 4.95 3.37 -25.35
CA ASP A 48 5.88 3.56 -24.25
C ASP A 48 5.16 3.46 -22.89
N SER A 49 5.66 2.58 -22.04
CA SER A 49 5.16 2.41 -20.70
C SER A 49 5.89 3.32 -19.73
N THR A 50 5.22 3.77 -18.67
CA THR A 50 5.85 4.52 -17.58
C THR A 50 5.92 3.72 -16.29
N GLN A 51 6.79 4.12 -15.38
CA GLN A 51 6.97 3.45 -14.10
C GLN A 51 6.80 4.43 -12.94
N PHE A 52 6.03 4.00 -11.94
CA PHE A 52 5.89 4.69 -10.67
C PHE A 52 6.69 3.93 -9.61
N GLN A 53 7.55 4.62 -8.89
CA GLN A 53 8.24 4.07 -7.74
C GLN A 53 7.37 4.23 -6.50
N LEU A 54 7.13 3.14 -5.79
CA LEU A 54 6.28 3.07 -4.62
C LEU A 54 7.10 2.68 -3.39
N GLU A 55 6.75 3.26 -2.26
CA GLU A 55 7.38 3.03 -0.96
C GLU A 55 6.32 2.44 -0.03
N LEU A 56 6.52 1.18 0.41
CA LEU A 56 5.70 0.52 1.39
C LEU A 56 6.45 0.44 2.71
N THR A 57 5.95 1.14 3.70
CA THR A 57 6.53 1.21 5.04
C THR A 57 5.72 0.37 6.01
N ASN A 58 6.41 -0.50 6.73
CA ASN A 58 5.87 -1.25 7.85
C ASN A 58 6.35 -0.61 9.17
N ASN A 59 5.49 0.12 9.85
CA ASN A 59 5.78 0.77 11.14
C ASN A 59 5.60 -0.17 12.34
N SER A 60 5.19 -1.42 12.12
CA SER A 60 5.01 -2.40 13.18
C SER A 60 6.34 -2.97 13.70
N SER A 61 6.30 -3.64 14.84
CA SER A 61 7.47 -4.27 15.46
C SER A 61 7.84 -5.65 14.91
N LYS A 62 7.05 -6.18 13.95
CA LYS A 62 7.27 -7.47 13.32
C LYS A 62 7.28 -7.32 11.79
N ALA A 63 8.01 -8.19 11.10
CA ALA A 63 7.92 -8.28 9.66
C ALA A 63 6.49 -8.64 9.23
N GLN A 64 6.02 -8.03 8.14
CA GLN A 64 4.69 -8.28 7.59
C GLN A 64 4.77 -8.54 6.09
N SER A 65 3.90 -9.42 5.62
CA SER A 65 3.69 -9.68 4.19
C SER A 65 2.43 -8.97 3.73
N TYR A 66 2.51 -8.39 2.53
CA TYR A 66 1.44 -7.63 1.91
C TYR A 66 1.12 -8.19 0.55
N SER A 67 -0.16 -8.34 0.26
CA SER A 67 -0.66 -8.54 -1.10
C SER A 67 -0.87 -7.18 -1.76
N ILE A 68 -0.28 -6.99 -2.94
CA ILE A 68 -0.43 -5.75 -3.72
C ILE A 68 -1.50 -5.98 -4.78
N GLU A 69 -2.56 -5.21 -4.69
CA GLU A 69 -3.67 -5.23 -5.64
C GLU A 69 -3.77 -3.90 -6.37
N THR A 70 -4.09 -3.97 -7.64
CA THR A 70 -4.34 -2.80 -8.48
C THR A 70 -5.75 -2.83 -9.02
N SER A 71 -6.41 -1.69 -9.02
CA SER A 71 -7.74 -1.54 -9.61
C SER A 71 -7.86 -0.20 -10.33
N ARG A 72 -8.73 -0.15 -11.33
CA ARG A 72 -9.09 1.10 -11.97
C ARG A 72 -9.76 2.01 -10.94
N TYR A 73 -9.33 3.26 -10.93
CA TYR A 73 -9.99 4.30 -10.14
C TYR A 73 -11.02 5.02 -11.00
N GLU A 74 -12.29 4.96 -10.62
CA GLU A 74 -13.40 5.55 -11.39
C GLU A 74 -13.81 6.94 -10.91
N GLY A 75 -13.13 7.45 -9.89
CA GLY A 75 -13.42 8.75 -9.30
C GLY A 75 -12.75 9.91 -10.00
N SER A 76 -12.89 11.07 -9.38
CA SER A 76 -12.24 12.31 -9.80
C SER A 76 -11.02 12.60 -8.93
N PHE A 77 -9.98 13.18 -9.51
CA PHE A 77 -8.73 13.52 -8.83
C PHE A 77 -8.17 14.87 -9.31
N LYS A 78 -7.17 15.34 -8.60
CA LYS A 78 -6.46 16.58 -8.95
C LYS A 78 -5.02 16.25 -9.32
N VAL A 79 -4.48 16.98 -10.29
CA VAL A 79 -3.06 16.95 -10.66
C VAL A 79 -2.52 18.37 -10.55
N LYS A 80 -1.39 18.53 -9.87
CA LYS A 80 -0.78 19.84 -9.63
C LYS A 80 -0.40 20.48 -10.96
N GLY A 81 -0.85 21.71 -11.20
CA GLY A 81 -0.53 22.48 -12.41
C GLY A 81 -1.35 22.11 -13.65
N VAL A 82 -2.35 21.23 -13.52
CA VAL A 82 -3.23 20.84 -14.63
C VAL A 82 -4.60 21.51 -14.48
N SER A 83 -5.13 22.01 -15.59
CA SER A 83 -6.48 22.56 -15.70
C SER A 83 -7.33 21.63 -16.60
N PRO A 84 -8.61 21.36 -16.26
CA PRO A 84 -9.34 21.85 -15.09
C PRO A 84 -8.81 21.27 -13.77
N ALA A 85 -9.09 21.95 -12.65
CA ALA A 85 -8.60 21.57 -11.33
C ALA A 85 -9.07 20.17 -10.87
N THR A 86 -10.11 19.61 -11.48
CA THR A 86 -10.64 18.28 -11.22
C THR A 86 -10.72 17.51 -12.52
N LEU A 87 -10.09 16.33 -12.54
CA LEU A 87 -10.02 15.44 -13.68
C LEU A 87 -10.80 14.16 -13.36
N THR A 88 -11.42 13.56 -14.37
CA THR A 88 -12.14 12.29 -14.23
C THR A 88 -11.34 11.18 -14.90
N SER A 89 -11.22 10.05 -14.22
CA SER A 89 -10.60 8.86 -14.78
C SER A 89 -11.45 8.29 -15.89
N SER A 90 -10.92 8.26 -17.12
CA SER A 90 -11.63 7.77 -18.31
C SER A 90 -10.79 6.82 -19.15
N ALA A 91 -9.46 6.86 -19.07
CA ALA A 91 -8.58 5.95 -19.78
C ALA A 91 -8.53 4.56 -19.14
N GLN A 92 -8.45 3.51 -19.95
CA GLN A 92 -8.10 2.16 -19.52
C GLN A 92 -6.59 2.02 -19.51
N LEU A 93 -6.06 1.38 -18.47
CA LEU A 93 -4.62 1.24 -18.25
C LEU A 93 -4.33 -0.17 -17.73
N ASP A 94 -3.23 -0.76 -18.19
CA ASP A 94 -2.71 -2.01 -17.68
C ASP A 94 -1.59 -1.75 -16.69
N VAL A 95 -1.54 -2.55 -15.61
CA VAL A 95 -0.58 -2.38 -14.53
C VAL A 95 0.11 -3.68 -14.19
N SER A 96 1.43 -3.61 -14.05
CA SER A 96 2.25 -4.71 -13.55
C SER A 96 3.07 -4.24 -12.36
N ILE A 97 3.06 -5.02 -11.29
CA ILE A 97 3.88 -4.76 -10.10
C ILE A 97 5.22 -5.48 -10.27
N LEU A 98 6.31 -4.75 -10.17
CA LEU A 98 7.67 -5.24 -10.33
C LEU A 98 8.46 -4.99 -9.04
N GLN A 99 9.19 -6.01 -8.57
CA GLN A 99 10.20 -5.84 -7.53
C GLN A 99 11.57 -5.52 -8.16
N ASP A 100 12.57 -5.24 -7.34
CA ASP A 100 13.94 -4.86 -7.78
C ASP A 100 14.57 -5.87 -8.75
N SER A 101 14.16 -7.13 -8.70
CA SER A 101 14.59 -8.17 -9.64
C SER A 101 13.94 -8.08 -11.03
N GLY A 102 13.02 -7.13 -11.25
CA GLY A 102 12.21 -7.03 -12.47
C GLY A 102 11.15 -8.11 -12.62
N ILE A 103 11.01 -8.99 -11.63
CA ILE A 103 10.02 -10.07 -11.63
C ILE A 103 8.68 -9.52 -11.14
N ALA A 104 7.61 -9.79 -11.89
CA ALA A 104 6.26 -9.47 -11.47
C ALA A 104 5.90 -10.29 -10.22
N ASN A 105 5.67 -9.60 -9.11
CA ASN A 105 5.26 -10.24 -7.87
C ASN A 105 4.30 -9.33 -7.11
N SER A 106 3.10 -9.83 -6.88
CA SER A 106 2.07 -9.12 -6.14
C SER A 106 2.18 -9.29 -4.60
N ARG A 107 3.20 -10.02 -4.12
CA ARG A 107 3.42 -10.24 -2.68
C ARG A 107 4.77 -9.67 -2.25
N ILE A 108 4.76 -8.79 -1.25
CA ILE A 108 5.94 -8.09 -0.74
C ILE A 108 6.03 -8.31 0.77
N THR A 109 7.19 -8.77 1.24
CA THR A 109 7.49 -8.86 2.68
C THR A 109 8.33 -7.66 3.09
N VAL A 110 7.83 -6.91 4.08
CA VAL A 110 8.49 -5.72 4.62
C VAL A 110 8.96 -6.03 6.05
N PRO A 111 10.27 -5.92 6.35
CA PRO A 111 10.78 -6.11 7.70
C PRO A 111 10.14 -5.12 8.69
N ALA A 112 10.28 -5.43 9.99
CA ALA A 112 9.81 -4.53 11.05
C ALA A 112 10.46 -3.14 10.92
N ARG A 113 9.67 -2.08 11.07
CA ARG A 113 10.10 -0.68 11.04
C ARG A 113 10.98 -0.33 9.83
N SER A 114 10.63 -0.88 8.68
CA SER A 114 11.39 -0.72 7.43
C SER A 114 10.49 -0.32 6.28
N THR A 115 11.12 0.20 5.23
CA THR A 115 10.47 0.53 3.97
C THR A 115 11.07 -0.33 2.86
N VAL A 116 10.22 -0.87 2.01
CA VAL A 116 10.58 -1.57 0.76
C VAL A 116 10.10 -0.75 -0.41
N ILE A 117 10.97 -0.60 -1.41
CA ILE A 117 10.66 0.09 -2.66
C ILE A 117 10.32 -0.95 -3.72
N PHE A 118 9.29 -0.67 -4.49
CA PHE A 118 8.89 -1.47 -5.64
C PHE A 118 8.34 -0.57 -6.75
N GLN A 119 8.04 -1.14 -7.92
CA GLN A 119 7.60 -0.36 -9.07
C GLN A 119 6.24 -0.83 -9.57
N ALA A 120 5.40 0.12 -9.95
CA ALA A 120 4.22 -0.12 -10.77
C ALA A 120 4.53 0.36 -12.19
N ARG A 121 4.64 -0.59 -13.14
CA ARG A 121 4.72 -0.29 -14.56
C ARG A 121 3.31 -0.15 -15.10
N VAL A 122 3.04 0.98 -15.74
CA VAL A 122 1.74 1.27 -16.36
C VAL A 122 1.92 1.38 -17.85
N SER A 123 1.13 0.64 -18.60
CA SER A 123 1.06 0.68 -20.06
C SER A 123 -0.32 1.10 -20.53
N VAL A 124 -0.35 1.70 -21.70
CA VAL A 124 -1.58 2.15 -22.37
C VAL A 124 -1.95 1.10 -23.41
N PRO A 125 -3.09 0.38 -23.24
CA PRO A 125 -3.57 -0.56 -24.26
C PRO A 125 -3.86 0.13 -25.59
N SER A 126 -3.64 -0.59 -26.68
CA SER A 126 -3.95 -0.08 -28.03
C SER A 126 -5.42 0.29 -28.17
N GLY A 127 -5.69 1.42 -28.84
CA GLY A 127 -7.03 1.99 -28.98
C GLY A 127 -7.52 2.78 -27.79
N THR A 128 -6.70 3.00 -26.76
CA THR A 128 -7.05 3.89 -25.66
C THR A 128 -7.11 5.34 -26.17
N PRO A 129 -8.21 6.09 -25.90
CA PRO A 129 -8.32 7.47 -26.36
C PRO A 129 -7.19 8.35 -25.80
N ILE A 130 -6.50 9.07 -26.68
CA ILE A 130 -5.47 10.06 -26.33
C ILE A 130 -6.08 11.29 -25.62
N ASN A 131 -5.23 12.08 -24.99
CA ASN A 131 -5.61 13.30 -24.26
C ASN A 131 -6.62 13.01 -23.12
N LYS A 132 -6.54 11.83 -22.53
CA LYS A 132 -7.36 11.38 -21.41
C LYS A 132 -6.51 11.04 -20.20
N TRP A 133 -7.11 11.23 -19.05
CA TRP A 133 -6.52 10.82 -17.78
C TRP A 133 -7.08 9.47 -17.35
N GLY A 134 -6.23 8.64 -16.79
CA GLY A 134 -6.58 7.41 -16.10
C GLY A 134 -6.07 7.43 -14.66
N GLY A 135 -6.85 6.89 -13.76
CA GLY A 135 -6.48 6.67 -12.36
C GLY A 135 -6.34 5.18 -12.07
N ILE A 136 -5.31 4.83 -11.30
CA ILE A 136 -5.07 3.48 -10.82
C ILE A 136 -4.95 3.55 -9.30
N GLN A 137 -5.80 2.82 -8.61
CA GLN A 137 -5.65 2.63 -7.18
C GLN A 137 -4.76 1.43 -6.92
N VAL A 138 -3.68 1.65 -6.17
CA VAL A 138 -2.80 0.59 -5.69
C VAL A 138 -3.09 0.39 -4.20
N ASN A 139 -3.36 -0.85 -3.81
CA ASN A 139 -3.65 -1.26 -2.45
C ASN A 139 -2.55 -2.20 -1.97
N ALA A 140 -2.07 -2.00 -0.75
CA ALA A 140 -1.28 -2.98 -0.03
C ALA A 140 -2.09 -3.49 1.15
N ILE A 141 -2.37 -4.79 1.17
CA ILE A 141 -3.21 -5.47 2.16
C ILE A 141 -2.30 -6.36 2.99
N SER A 142 -2.25 -6.13 4.29
CA SER A 142 -1.44 -6.94 5.20
C SER A 142 -2.11 -8.29 5.46
N ASP A 143 -1.35 -9.38 5.33
CA ASP A 143 -1.85 -10.73 5.65
C ASP A 143 -2.10 -10.93 7.16
N ALA A 144 -1.47 -10.13 8.00
CA ALA A 144 -1.57 -10.23 9.45
C ALA A 144 -2.71 -9.41 10.05
N CYS A 145 -3.38 -8.56 9.25
CA CYS A 145 -4.34 -7.58 9.73
C CYS A 145 -5.47 -7.40 8.73
N GLU A 146 -6.65 -7.90 9.03
CA GLU A 146 -7.84 -7.76 8.17
C GLU A 146 -8.19 -6.29 7.85
N GLU A 147 -7.92 -5.35 8.77
CA GLU A 147 -8.15 -3.91 8.57
C GLU A 147 -6.91 -3.16 8.04
N GLY A 148 -5.80 -3.87 7.84
CA GLY A 148 -4.50 -3.30 7.46
C GLY A 148 -4.35 -3.00 5.97
N LYS A 149 -5.34 -2.33 5.36
CA LYS A 149 -5.27 -1.90 3.95
C LYS A 149 -4.79 -0.45 3.89
N VAL A 150 -3.71 -0.22 3.16
CA VAL A 150 -3.24 1.11 2.77
C VAL A 150 -3.26 1.26 1.26
N SER A 151 -3.54 2.47 0.77
CA SER A 151 -3.71 2.69 -0.66
C SER A 151 -3.10 4.00 -1.13
N THR A 152 -2.70 4.03 -2.41
CA THR A 152 -2.27 5.24 -3.10
C THR A 152 -2.88 5.31 -4.49
N LEU A 153 -2.95 6.51 -5.08
CA LEU A 153 -3.52 6.75 -6.39
C LEU A 153 -2.42 7.17 -7.38
N LEU A 154 -2.29 6.41 -8.45
CA LEU A 154 -1.46 6.77 -9.59
C LEU A 154 -2.32 7.42 -10.68
N LYS A 155 -1.79 8.45 -11.32
CA LYS A 155 -2.49 9.26 -12.32
C LYS A 155 -1.68 9.26 -13.60
N LEU A 156 -2.29 8.84 -14.70
CA LEU A 156 -1.62 8.78 -15.99
C LEU A 156 -2.38 9.61 -17.03
N PHE A 157 -1.65 10.44 -17.73
CA PHE A 157 -2.10 11.12 -18.93
C PHE A 157 -1.71 10.29 -20.17
N VAL A 158 -2.70 9.95 -20.99
CA VAL A 158 -2.47 9.26 -22.28
C VAL A 158 -2.09 10.34 -23.30
N ALA A 159 -0.81 10.42 -23.60
CA ALA A 159 -0.28 11.37 -24.55
C ALA A 159 -0.43 10.87 -26.00
N ASP A 160 -0.43 11.80 -26.93
CA ASP A 160 -0.35 11.49 -28.36
C ASP A 160 1.10 11.11 -28.73
N SER A 161 1.29 9.96 -29.36
CA SER A 161 2.62 9.49 -29.81
C SER A 161 3.15 10.25 -31.03
N THR A 162 2.32 11.11 -31.66
CA THR A 162 2.70 11.89 -32.84
C THR A 162 3.22 13.30 -32.53
N GLU A 163 3.18 13.72 -31.27
CA GLU A 163 3.62 15.04 -30.83
C GLU A 163 5.08 15.08 -30.29
N GLU A 164 5.98 14.24 -30.80
CA GLU A 164 7.43 14.34 -30.54
C GLU A 164 8.16 15.24 -31.56
#